data_652fec5e3bb977b89516c649159a25b1
#
_entry.id   652fec5e3bb977b89516c649159a25b1
#
_cell.length_a   1.000
_cell.length_b   1.000
_cell.length_c   1.000
_cell.angle_alpha   90.00
_cell.angle_beta   90.00
_cell.angle_gamma   90.00
#
_symmetry.space_group_name_H-M   'P 1'
#
loop_
_entity.id
_entity.type
_entity.pdbx_description
1 polymer ?
#
loop_
_entity_poly.entity_id
_entity_poly.type
_entity_poly.pdbx_seq_one_letter_code
_entity_poly.pdbx_strand_id
1 'polypeptide(L)'
;MTIITASTDDKKILYKLTRARDRQPMKKADAVVNVDHYAIYEDVNNASGEIVTLVSILDMDGNLYTTNSATFIDDFAAIVDAFPDVEKVRVERMTSKKNREFLVCCLAD
;
A
#
# COMPACT_ATOMS: atom_id res chain seq x y z
N MET A 1 -14.05 -2.03 8.78
CA MET A 1 -13.09 -1.93 7.67
C MET A 1 -13.83 -1.47 6.42
N THR A 2 -13.30 -0.46 5.75
CA THR A 2 -13.92 0.14 4.56
C THR A 2 -12.92 0.19 3.42
N ILE A 3 -13.25 -0.42 2.29
CA ILE A 3 -12.40 -0.35 1.08
C ILE A 3 -12.66 1.00 0.40
N ILE A 4 -11.61 1.77 0.19
CA ILE A 4 -11.68 3.06 -0.53
C ILE A 4 -11.55 2.81 -2.03
N THR A 5 -10.51 2.05 -2.42
CA THR A 5 -10.31 1.62 -3.80
C THR A 5 -9.51 0.33 -3.82
N ALA A 6 -9.72 -0.49 -4.84
CA ALA A 6 -8.99 -1.74 -4.99
C ALA A 6 -8.90 -2.12 -6.47
N SER A 7 -7.90 -2.92 -6.80
CA SER A 7 -7.70 -3.43 -8.16
C SER A 7 -8.70 -4.51 -8.56
N THR A 8 -9.40 -5.08 -7.60
CA THR A 8 -10.30 -6.21 -7.81
C THR A 8 -11.47 -6.15 -6.83
N ASP A 9 -12.56 -6.83 -7.15
CA ASP A 9 -13.67 -7.08 -6.25
C ASP A 9 -13.71 -8.53 -5.75
N ASP A 10 -12.70 -9.32 -6.08
CA ASP A 10 -12.58 -10.70 -5.61
C ASP A 10 -12.41 -10.74 -4.10
N LYS A 11 -13.36 -11.37 -3.41
CA LYS A 11 -13.40 -11.38 -1.95
C LYS A 11 -12.20 -12.07 -1.31
N LYS A 12 -11.66 -13.11 -1.94
CA LYS A 12 -10.49 -13.83 -1.41
C LYS A 12 -9.24 -12.97 -1.49
N ILE A 13 -9.06 -12.27 -2.60
CA ILE A 13 -7.92 -11.37 -2.79
C ILE A 13 -8.05 -10.18 -1.84
N LEU A 14 -9.22 -9.58 -1.71
CA LEU A 14 -9.46 -8.49 -0.77
C LEU A 14 -9.22 -8.91 0.67
N TYR A 15 -9.64 -10.12 1.06
CA TYR A 15 -9.36 -10.66 2.38
C TYR A 15 -7.85 -10.77 2.61
N LYS A 16 -7.11 -11.30 1.64
CA LYS A 16 -5.66 -11.41 1.73
C LYS A 16 -4.99 -10.04 1.88
N LEU A 17 -5.39 -9.06 1.07
CA LEU A 17 -4.84 -7.71 1.12
C LEU A 17 -5.07 -7.02 2.47
N THR A 18 -6.20 -7.28 3.12
CA THR A 18 -6.62 -6.54 4.31
C THR A 18 -6.43 -7.29 5.62
N ARG A 19 -6.32 -8.62 5.61
CA ARG A 19 -6.35 -9.45 6.82
C ARG A 19 -5.24 -10.47 6.95
N ALA A 20 -4.44 -10.71 5.93
CA ALA A 20 -3.38 -11.71 6.00
C ALA A 20 -2.37 -11.36 7.09
N ARG A 21 -1.94 -12.38 7.85
CA ARG A 21 -0.99 -12.20 8.95
C ARG A 21 0.45 -12.06 8.48
N ASP A 22 0.75 -12.50 7.26
CA ASP A 22 2.08 -12.47 6.67
C ASP A 22 2.37 -11.16 5.93
N ARG A 23 1.56 -10.12 6.15
CA ARG A 23 1.82 -8.80 5.58
C ARG A 23 3.11 -8.23 6.13
N GLN A 24 3.96 -7.77 5.24
CA GLN A 24 5.24 -7.17 5.58
C GLN A 24 5.17 -5.64 5.50
N PRO A 25 5.98 -4.92 6.29
CA PRO A 25 6.07 -3.46 6.13
C PRO A 25 6.54 -3.10 4.73
N MET A 26 5.93 -2.09 4.12
CA MET A 26 6.28 -1.62 2.77
C MET A 26 7.75 -1.22 2.67
N LYS A 27 8.36 -0.75 3.75
CA LYS A 27 9.79 -0.40 3.80
C LYS A 27 10.72 -1.59 3.50
N LYS A 28 10.21 -2.83 3.59
CA LYS A 28 10.97 -4.04 3.25
C LYS A 28 10.80 -4.46 1.80
N ALA A 29 9.94 -3.78 1.04
CA ALA A 29 9.77 -4.07 -0.37
C ALA A 29 11.02 -3.71 -1.16
N ASP A 30 11.20 -4.36 -2.30
CA ASP A 30 12.21 -3.95 -3.27
C ASP A 30 11.94 -2.53 -3.78
N ALA A 31 12.96 -1.87 -4.30
CA ALA A 31 12.83 -0.51 -4.83
C ALA A 31 11.75 -0.41 -5.91
N VAL A 32 11.56 -1.48 -6.69
CA VAL A 32 10.49 -1.58 -7.68
C VAL A 32 9.59 -2.75 -7.30
N VAL A 33 8.30 -2.46 -7.18
CA VAL A 33 7.28 -3.48 -6.87
C VAL A 33 6.46 -3.74 -8.13
N ASN A 34 6.41 -5.00 -8.55
CA ASN A 34 5.55 -5.43 -9.64
C ASN A 34 4.17 -5.73 -9.07
N VAL A 35 3.22 -4.86 -9.35
CA VAL A 35 1.88 -4.90 -8.73
C VAL A 35 1.01 -5.96 -9.38
N ASP A 36 0.52 -6.90 -8.59
CA ASP A 36 -0.52 -7.84 -9.00
C ASP A 36 -1.89 -7.30 -8.59
N HIS A 37 -2.06 -7.04 -7.30
CA HIS A 37 -3.28 -6.46 -6.75
C HIS A 37 -2.97 -5.44 -5.67
N TYR A 38 -3.92 -4.54 -5.41
CA TYR A 38 -3.79 -3.53 -4.36
C TYR A 38 -5.14 -3.20 -3.75
N ALA A 39 -5.10 -2.62 -2.55
CA ALA A 39 -6.26 -2.01 -1.93
C ALA A 39 -5.81 -0.83 -1.06
N ILE A 40 -6.58 0.24 -1.10
CA ILE A 40 -6.51 1.34 -0.15
C ILE A 40 -7.77 1.23 0.71
N TYR A 41 -7.61 1.19 2.02
CA TYR A 41 -8.73 0.91 2.92
C TYR A 41 -8.54 1.58 4.27
N GLU A 42 -9.64 1.71 5.00
CA GLU A 42 -9.65 2.18 6.38
C GLU A 42 -9.92 1.01 7.31
N ASP A 43 -9.23 0.97 8.44
CA ASP A 43 -9.44 -0.02 9.47
C ASP A 43 -9.33 0.62 10.84
N VAL A 44 -9.78 -0.07 11.87
CA VAL A 44 -9.72 0.40 13.26
C VAL A 44 -8.45 -0.12 13.89
N ASN A 45 -7.66 0.78 14.47
CA ASN A 45 -6.53 0.41 15.32
C ASN A 45 -7.09 -0.07 16.65
N ASN A 46 -6.95 -1.37 16.94
CA ASN A 46 -7.51 -1.97 18.14
C ASN A 46 -6.92 -1.41 19.44
N ALA A 47 -5.69 -0.91 19.40
CA ALA A 47 -5.03 -0.35 20.57
C ALA A 47 -5.55 1.04 20.93
N SER A 48 -5.87 1.88 19.95
CA SER A 48 -6.29 3.27 20.16
C SER A 48 -7.77 3.53 19.85
N GLY A 49 -8.43 2.62 19.13
CA GLY A 49 -9.80 2.82 18.66
C GLY A 49 -9.90 3.80 17.48
N GLU A 50 -8.78 4.33 17.01
CA GLU A 50 -8.77 5.29 15.91
C GLU A 50 -8.87 4.61 14.55
N ILE A 51 -9.48 5.32 13.60
CA ILE A 51 -9.52 4.89 12.21
C ILE A 51 -8.20 5.24 11.53
N VAL A 52 -7.57 4.26 10.90
CA VAL A 52 -6.33 4.45 10.15
C VAL A 52 -6.54 4.08 8.69
N THR A 53 -5.90 4.82 7.81
CA THR A 53 -5.88 4.49 6.39
C THR A 53 -4.63 3.68 6.08
N LEU A 54 -4.81 2.63 5.30
CA LEU A 54 -3.74 1.69 4.94
C LEU A 54 -3.77 1.46 3.44
N VAL A 55 -2.62 1.11 2.90
CA VAL A 55 -2.52 0.55 1.56
C VAL A 55 -1.79 -0.79 1.64
N SER A 56 -2.32 -1.78 0.93
CA SER A 56 -1.65 -3.08 0.78
C SER A 56 -1.43 -3.35 -0.70
N ILE A 57 -0.24 -3.86 -1.02
CA ILE A 57 0.12 -4.26 -2.37
C ILE A 57 0.56 -5.72 -2.34
N LEU A 58 -0.08 -6.53 -3.19
CA LEU A 58 0.34 -7.91 -3.47
C LEU A 58 1.17 -7.87 -4.74
N ASP A 59 2.42 -8.32 -4.67
CA ASP A 59 3.27 -8.32 -5.85
C ASP A 59 3.11 -9.62 -6.67
N MET A 60 3.74 -9.64 -7.83
CA MET A 60 3.63 -10.78 -8.75
C MET A 60 4.29 -12.05 -8.22
N ASP A 61 5.15 -11.94 -7.22
CA ASP A 61 5.82 -13.08 -6.57
C ASP A 61 5.05 -13.59 -5.36
N GLY A 62 3.92 -12.99 -5.04
CA GLY A 62 3.09 -13.38 -3.90
C GLY A 62 3.45 -12.71 -2.58
N ASN A 63 4.37 -11.75 -2.58
CA ASN A 63 4.71 -10.97 -1.39
C ASN A 63 3.65 -9.90 -1.15
N LEU A 64 3.31 -9.71 0.11
CA LEU A 64 2.27 -8.77 0.52
C LEU A 64 2.87 -7.70 1.42
N TYR A 65 2.75 -6.45 0.99
CA TYR A 65 3.30 -5.30 1.71
C TYR A 65 2.21 -4.33 2.11
N THR A 66 2.34 -3.75 3.30
CA THR A 66 1.35 -2.83 3.86
C THR A 66 2.06 -1.62 4.46
N THR A 67 1.46 -0.46 4.33
CA THR A 67 1.92 0.76 5.00
C THR A 67 0.76 1.66 5.38
N ASN A 68 0.95 2.45 6.43
CA ASN A 68 0.07 3.53 6.81
C ASN A 68 0.71 4.90 6.59
N SER A 69 1.81 4.96 5.86
CA SER A 69 2.48 6.23 5.54
C SER A 69 1.55 7.12 4.71
N ALA A 70 1.20 8.28 5.25
CA ALA A 70 0.29 9.21 4.59
C ALA A 70 0.83 9.66 3.23
N THR A 71 2.13 9.96 3.15
CA THR A 71 2.77 10.38 1.91
C THR A 71 2.72 9.29 0.85
N PHE A 72 3.04 8.04 1.23
CA PHE A 72 2.97 6.91 0.31
C PHE A 72 1.55 6.69 -0.19
N ILE A 73 0.58 6.74 0.72
CA ILE A 73 -0.84 6.53 0.38
C ILE A 73 -1.33 7.60 -0.58
N ASP A 74 -1.01 8.87 -0.34
CA ASP A 74 -1.40 9.97 -1.23
C ASP A 74 -0.78 9.81 -2.62
N ASP A 75 0.50 9.45 -2.69
CA ASP A 75 1.18 9.20 -3.96
C ASP A 75 0.57 8.02 -4.70
N PHE A 76 0.35 6.91 -4.00
CA PHE A 76 -0.21 5.70 -4.60
C PHE A 76 -1.65 5.92 -5.06
N ALA A 77 -2.45 6.63 -4.27
CA ALA A 77 -3.83 6.98 -4.65
C ALA A 77 -3.86 7.78 -5.95
N ALA A 78 -2.96 8.75 -6.11
CA ALA A 78 -2.87 9.53 -7.34
C ALA A 78 -2.46 8.66 -8.54
N ILE A 79 -1.53 7.73 -8.33
CA ILE A 79 -1.08 6.80 -9.39
C ILE A 79 -2.24 5.91 -9.84
N VAL A 80 -2.96 5.28 -8.92
CA VAL A 80 -4.04 4.35 -9.30
C VAL A 80 -5.29 5.06 -9.78
N ASP A 81 -5.48 6.31 -9.41
CA ASP A 81 -6.55 7.14 -9.99
C ASP A 81 -6.29 7.38 -11.47
N ALA A 82 -5.05 7.68 -11.85
CA ALA A 82 -4.64 7.87 -13.24
C ALA A 82 -4.46 6.55 -13.98
N PHE A 83 -3.93 5.52 -13.31
CA PHE A 83 -3.59 4.23 -13.89
C PHE A 83 -4.11 3.10 -13.01
N PRO A 84 -5.42 2.76 -13.09
CA PRO A 84 -6.00 1.70 -12.24
C PRO A 84 -5.36 0.33 -12.45
N ASP A 85 -4.75 0.10 -13.60
CA ASP A 85 -4.07 -1.13 -13.99
C ASP A 85 -2.54 -1.02 -13.91
N VAL A 86 -2.03 -0.13 -13.06
CA VAL A 86 -0.59 0.08 -12.91
C VAL A 86 0.14 -1.24 -12.68
N GLU A 87 1.23 -1.44 -13.42
CA GLU A 87 2.02 -2.67 -13.36
C GLU A 87 3.19 -2.58 -12.39
N LYS A 88 3.79 -1.41 -12.26
CA LYS A 88 5.00 -1.20 -11.45
C LYS A 88 4.94 0.12 -10.72
N VAL A 89 5.39 0.11 -9.48
CA VAL A 89 5.62 1.34 -8.71
C VAL A 89 7.01 1.30 -8.10
N ARG A 90 7.58 2.47 -7.87
CA ARG A 90 8.84 2.60 -7.16
C ARG A 90 8.58 3.04 -5.73
N VAL A 91 9.18 2.32 -4.80
CA VAL A 91 9.10 2.62 -3.37
C VAL A 91 10.43 3.29 -2.99
N GLU A 92 10.38 4.52 -2.49
CA GLU A 92 11.57 5.26 -2.10
C GLU A 92 11.46 5.69 -0.64
N ARG A 93 12.61 5.73 0.02
CA ARG A 93 12.73 6.26 1.38
C ARG A 93 13.31 7.65 1.30
N MET A 94 12.64 8.57 1.97
CA MET A 94 13.07 9.95 2.05
C MET A 94 13.33 10.30 3.51
N THR A 95 14.22 11.27 3.74
CA THR A 95 14.48 11.77 5.08
C THR A 95 14.03 13.22 5.17
N SER A 96 13.20 13.52 6.16
CA SER A 96 12.74 14.88 6.40
C SER A 96 13.86 15.75 7.02
N LYS A 97 13.62 17.06 7.08
CA LYS A 97 14.54 17.99 7.73
C LYS A 97 14.76 17.68 9.22
N LYS A 98 13.84 16.93 9.85
CA LYS A 98 13.92 16.49 11.24
C LYS A 98 14.53 15.08 11.39
N ASN A 99 15.19 14.57 10.37
CA ASN A 99 15.80 13.22 10.33
C ASN A 99 14.77 12.09 10.52
N ARG A 100 13.52 12.30 10.11
CA ARG A 100 12.50 11.25 10.10
C ARG A 100 12.43 10.62 8.72
N GLU A 101 12.51 9.30 8.67
CA GLU A 101 12.30 8.57 7.43
C GLU A 101 10.81 8.48 7.12
N PHE A 102 10.46 8.63 5.84
CA PHE A 102 9.12 8.38 5.35
C PHE A 102 9.19 7.74 3.96
N LEU A 103 8.11 7.07 3.59
CA LEU A 103 8.01 6.41 2.29
C LEU A 103 7.28 7.29 1.30
N VAL A 104 7.77 7.28 0.06
CA VAL A 104 7.08 7.87 -1.07
C VAL A 104 6.91 6.81 -2.15
N CYS A 105 5.94 7.02 -3.04
CA CYS A 105 5.66 6.12 -4.14
C CYS A 105 5.72 6.89 -5.44
N CYS A 106 6.44 6.36 -6.41
CA CYS A 106 6.55 6.94 -7.74
C CYS A 106 6.11 5.92 -8.78
N LEU A 107 5.64 6.43 -9.92
CA LEU A 107 5.37 5.57 -11.06
C LEU A 107 6.71 5.02 -11.58
N ALA A 108 6.79 3.71 -11.76
CA ALA A 108 7.96 3.07 -12.34
C ALA A 108 7.69 2.71 -13.81
N ASP A 109 8.60 3.07 -14.66
CA ASP A 109 8.49 2.77 -16.08
C ASP A 109 9.01 1.37 -16.42
#